data_adefc10d4b4e6fa248cd104ca3a984f6
#
_entry.id   adefc10d4b4e6fa248cd104ca3a984f6
#
_cell.length_a   1.000
_cell.length_b   1.000
_cell.length_c   1.000
_cell.angle_alpha   90.00
_cell.angle_beta   90.00
_cell.angle_gamma   90.00
#
_symmetry.space_group_name_H-M   'P 1'
#
loop_
_entity.id
_entity.type
_entity.pdbx_description
1 polymer ?
#
loop_
_entity_poly.entity_id
_entity_poly.type
_entity_poly.pdbx_seq_one_letter_code
_entity_poly.pdbx_strand_id
1 'polypeptide(L)'
;DRETKYKLLGKHIEAKCMSCHKEPLYKKESKTPTECNSCHRKDDKHKGNFGPKCETCHNEQDWKTINFDHDHDTKYPLRYKHKDVKCVTCHIGKLYGQKLAMDCYTCHKKDDDKVHRLKLGKKCESCHSEKDWKKESFDHARSRFPLVGLHQTVDCKKCHKTQLYFDTPSDCYSCHKKDDDKAHKRRLGKKCESCHN
;
A
#
# COMPACT_ATOMS: atom_id res chain seq x y z
N ASP A 1 22.97 17.98 33.09
CA ASP A 1 24.27 18.25 32.53
C ASP A 1 24.21 19.42 31.56
N ARG A 2 24.47 20.64 32.07
CA ARG A 2 24.31 21.87 31.27
C ARG A 2 25.50 22.16 30.35
N GLU A 3 26.60 21.47 30.54
CA GLU A 3 27.88 21.75 29.86
C GLU A 3 28.26 20.71 28.81
N THR A 4 27.48 19.62 28.67
CA THR A 4 27.76 18.56 27.71
C THR A 4 26.90 18.66 26.43
N LYS A 5 27.40 18.13 25.33
CA LYS A 5 26.66 18.03 24.07
C LYS A 5 25.47 17.06 24.14
N TYR A 6 25.45 16.17 25.14
CA TYR A 6 24.37 15.19 25.35
C TYR A 6 23.51 15.63 26.53
N LYS A 7 22.30 16.04 26.27
CA LYS A 7 21.32 16.39 27.30
C LYS A 7 20.73 15.12 27.89
N LEU A 8 20.77 14.98 29.21
CA LEU A 8 20.09 13.90 29.90
C LEU A 8 18.59 14.19 29.93
N LEU A 9 17.79 13.33 29.33
CA LEU A 9 16.33 13.42 29.24
C LEU A 9 15.68 12.12 29.75
N GLY A 10 14.44 12.22 30.16
CA GLY A 10 13.64 11.09 30.62
C GLY A 10 14.37 10.30 31.71
N LYS A 11 14.47 9.01 31.56
CA LYS A 11 15.13 8.12 32.54
C LYS A 11 16.63 8.27 32.61
N HIS A 12 17.27 8.93 31.66
CA HIS A 12 18.72 9.19 31.73
C HIS A 12 19.07 10.22 32.80
N ILE A 13 18.12 11.08 33.25
CA ILE A 13 18.32 12.04 34.33
C ILE A 13 18.71 11.33 35.64
N GLU A 14 18.15 10.15 35.86
CA GLU A 14 18.36 9.33 37.08
C GLU A 14 19.60 8.40 36.96
N ALA A 15 20.25 8.38 35.80
CA ALA A 15 21.38 7.48 35.56
C ALA A 15 22.64 7.90 36.32
N LYS A 16 23.33 6.94 36.92
CA LYS A 16 24.60 7.20 37.60
C LYS A 16 25.69 7.57 36.57
N CYS A 17 26.57 8.52 36.90
CA CYS A 17 27.65 8.98 36.01
C CYS A 17 28.43 7.81 35.37
N MET A 18 28.81 6.80 36.19
CA MET A 18 29.57 5.64 35.76
C MET A 18 28.78 4.63 34.90
N SER A 19 27.49 4.81 34.73
CA SER A 19 26.71 4.02 33.77
C SER A 19 27.08 4.37 32.33
N CYS A 20 27.40 5.63 32.07
CA CYS A 20 27.84 6.16 30.79
C CYS A 20 29.37 6.30 30.68
N HIS A 21 29.98 6.83 31.71
CA HIS A 21 31.43 7.09 31.76
C HIS A 21 32.19 5.85 32.34
N LYS A 22 32.76 5.03 31.46
CA LYS A 22 33.51 3.84 31.88
C LYS A 22 34.94 4.14 32.29
N GLU A 23 35.52 5.22 31.80
CA GLU A 23 36.83 5.75 32.14
C GLU A 23 36.71 6.97 33.06
N PRO A 24 37.75 7.26 33.86
CA PRO A 24 37.72 8.47 34.70
C PRO A 24 37.45 9.74 33.90
N LEU A 25 36.55 10.59 34.40
CA LEU A 25 36.10 11.81 33.74
C LEU A 25 37.20 12.82 33.42
N TYR A 26 38.33 12.75 34.12
CA TYR A 26 39.50 13.62 33.90
C TYR A 26 40.35 13.25 32.67
N LYS A 27 40.14 12.05 32.10
CA LYS A 27 40.83 11.69 30.87
C LYS A 27 40.19 12.38 29.68
N LYS A 28 40.89 13.36 29.09
CA LYS A 28 40.40 14.16 27.94
C LYS A 28 40.00 13.34 26.71
N GLU A 29 40.45 12.11 26.58
CA GLU A 29 40.23 11.22 25.41
C GLU A 29 39.03 10.30 25.54
N SER A 30 38.35 10.26 26.70
CA SER A 30 37.21 9.38 26.89
C SER A 30 35.96 9.97 26.21
N LYS A 31 35.74 9.65 24.93
CA LYS A 31 34.52 10.01 24.21
C LYS A 31 33.44 9.01 24.55
N THR A 32 32.48 9.40 25.37
CA THR A 32 31.25 8.63 25.59
C THR A 32 30.38 8.72 24.33
N PRO A 33 30.00 7.58 23.73
CA PRO A 33 29.08 7.59 22.60
C PRO A 33 27.74 8.19 22.99
N THR A 34 27.10 8.87 22.06
CA THR A 34 25.81 9.53 22.26
C THR A 34 24.65 8.85 21.55
N GLU A 35 24.95 7.90 20.66
CA GLU A 35 23.96 7.13 19.93
C GLU A 35 23.31 6.07 20.82
N CYS A 36 21.99 5.96 20.78
CA CYS A 36 21.21 5.03 21.59
C CYS A 36 21.73 3.59 21.49
N ASN A 37 22.01 3.14 20.27
CA ASN A 37 22.46 1.78 19.99
C ASN A 37 23.86 1.45 20.57
N SER A 38 24.67 2.45 20.88
CA SER A 38 25.99 2.22 21.49
C SER A 38 25.90 1.66 22.91
N CYS A 39 24.82 1.99 23.62
CA CYS A 39 24.56 1.49 24.98
C CYS A 39 23.44 0.44 25.00
N HIS A 40 22.37 0.65 24.22
CA HIS A 40 21.15 -0.16 24.27
C HIS A 40 21.05 -1.26 23.19
N ARG A 41 22.17 -1.63 22.56
CA ARG A 41 22.18 -2.66 21.50
C ARG A 41 21.59 -4.01 21.96
N LYS A 42 21.80 -4.38 23.22
CA LYS A 42 21.28 -5.63 23.78
C LYS A 42 19.79 -5.58 24.07
N ASP A 43 19.24 -4.38 24.25
CA ASP A 43 17.84 -4.13 24.56
C ASP A 43 16.98 -4.05 23.29
N ASP A 44 17.61 -3.97 22.12
CA ASP A 44 16.92 -3.86 20.83
C ASP A 44 16.10 -5.11 20.51
N LYS A 45 14.79 -5.00 20.70
CA LYS A 45 13.80 -6.04 20.35
C LYS A 45 13.68 -6.29 18.85
N HIS A 46 14.10 -5.34 18.04
CA HIS A 46 14.06 -5.44 16.58
C HIS A 46 15.29 -6.14 15.98
N LYS A 47 16.30 -6.47 16.81
CA LYS A 47 17.53 -7.17 16.40
C LYS A 47 18.24 -6.46 15.24
N GLY A 48 18.26 -5.13 15.24
CA GLY A 48 18.87 -4.29 14.22
C GLY A 48 18.06 -4.14 12.92
N ASN A 49 16.87 -4.73 12.81
CA ASN A 49 16.08 -4.70 11.58
C ASN A 49 15.60 -3.30 11.20
N PHE A 50 15.41 -2.42 12.19
CA PHE A 50 14.96 -1.02 11.95
C PHE A 50 16.12 -0.02 11.91
N GLY A 51 17.36 -0.50 11.92
CA GLY A 51 18.55 0.35 11.86
C GLY A 51 18.94 0.95 13.21
N PRO A 52 20.03 1.75 13.23
CA PRO A 52 20.60 2.26 14.47
C PRO A 52 19.94 3.55 15.00
N LYS A 53 19.11 4.21 14.20
CA LYS A 53 18.48 5.51 14.53
C LYS A 53 17.17 5.31 15.30
N CYS A 54 17.27 4.94 16.56
CA CYS A 54 16.14 4.64 17.42
C CYS A 54 15.24 5.87 17.64
N GLU A 55 15.83 7.05 17.64
CA GLU A 55 15.18 8.35 17.83
C GLU A 55 14.18 8.72 16.71
N THR A 56 14.21 8.03 15.57
CA THR A 56 13.21 8.23 14.50
C THR A 56 11.82 7.73 14.89
N CYS A 57 11.75 6.82 15.85
CA CYS A 57 10.49 6.23 16.29
C CYS A 57 10.26 6.36 17.80
N HIS A 58 11.33 6.43 18.59
CA HIS A 58 11.28 6.43 20.05
C HIS A 58 11.82 7.73 20.65
N ASN A 59 11.40 8.03 21.88
CA ASN A 59 11.98 9.12 22.67
C ASN A 59 12.32 8.65 24.09
N GLU A 60 13.13 9.42 24.81
CA GLU A 60 13.63 9.08 26.14
C GLU A 60 12.59 9.22 27.24
N GLN A 61 11.51 9.98 27.03
CA GLN A 61 10.43 10.17 28.01
C GLN A 61 9.53 8.95 28.09
N ASP A 62 9.11 8.46 26.91
CA ASP A 62 8.26 7.28 26.81
C ASP A 62 8.69 6.39 25.65
N TRP A 63 9.57 5.45 25.94
CA TRP A 63 10.11 4.52 24.95
C TRP A 63 9.05 3.66 24.26
N LYS A 64 7.91 3.42 24.91
CA LYS A 64 6.85 2.56 24.36
C LYS A 64 5.97 3.28 23.37
N THR A 65 5.86 4.57 23.47
CA THR A 65 5.08 5.38 22.52
C THR A 65 5.89 5.61 21.25
N ILE A 66 5.32 5.22 20.12
CA ILE A 66 5.93 5.36 18.80
C ILE A 66 5.50 6.70 18.20
N ASN A 67 6.47 7.54 17.88
CA ASN A 67 6.24 8.88 17.29
C ASN A 67 6.33 8.90 15.76
N PHE A 68 6.40 7.73 15.12
CA PHE A 68 6.50 7.63 13.67
C PHE A 68 5.12 7.68 13.01
N ASP A 69 4.96 8.59 12.06
CA ASP A 69 3.72 8.75 11.30
C ASP A 69 3.97 8.52 9.80
N HIS A 70 3.39 7.44 9.26
CA HIS A 70 3.51 7.12 7.84
C HIS A 70 2.96 8.22 6.92
N ASP A 71 1.93 8.92 7.34
CA ASP A 71 1.28 9.94 6.52
C ASP A 71 2.17 11.18 6.37
N HIS A 72 2.98 11.48 7.39
CA HIS A 72 3.90 12.61 7.42
C HIS A 72 5.34 12.21 7.01
N ASP A 73 5.83 11.08 7.50
CA ASP A 73 7.25 10.73 7.45
C ASP A 73 7.63 9.90 6.21
N THR A 74 6.63 9.46 5.41
CA THR A 74 6.88 8.62 4.24
C THR A 74 6.11 9.08 3.00
N LYS A 75 6.47 8.48 1.84
CA LYS A 75 5.74 8.65 0.58
C LYS A 75 4.55 7.67 0.45
N TYR A 76 4.33 6.81 1.42
CA TYR A 76 3.25 5.82 1.43
C TYR A 76 2.35 6.02 2.65
N PRO A 77 1.36 6.92 2.58
CA PRO A 77 0.42 7.12 3.67
C PRO A 77 -0.41 5.85 3.89
N LEU A 78 -0.59 5.46 5.16
CA LEU A 78 -1.44 4.33 5.50
C LEU A 78 -2.89 4.77 5.58
N ARG A 79 -3.74 4.18 4.73
CA ARG A 79 -5.15 4.53 4.64
C ARG A 79 -6.03 3.34 5.00
N TYR A 80 -7.21 3.64 5.54
CA TYR A 80 -8.25 2.66 5.85
C TYR A 80 -7.70 1.43 6.59
N LYS A 81 -7.85 0.24 6.05
CA LYS A 81 -7.38 -1.01 6.66
C LYS A 81 -5.87 -1.13 6.79
N HIS A 82 -5.11 -0.38 6.00
CA HIS A 82 -3.65 -0.36 6.13
C HIS A 82 -3.19 0.34 7.42
N LYS A 83 -4.01 1.21 8.03
CA LYS A 83 -3.69 1.85 9.32
C LYS A 83 -3.55 0.86 10.48
N ASP A 84 -4.32 -0.22 10.40
CA ASP A 84 -4.39 -1.23 11.48
C ASP A 84 -3.34 -2.35 11.30
N VAL A 85 -2.52 -2.29 10.25
CA VAL A 85 -1.54 -3.33 9.92
C VAL A 85 -0.27 -3.15 10.74
N LYS A 86 0.24 -4.23 11.32
CA LYS A 86 1.50 -4.21 12.08
C LYS A 86 2.68 -3.92 11.15
N CYS A 87 3.65 -3.13 11.62
CA CYS A 87 4.84 -2.74 10.86
C CYS A 87 5.53 -3.93 10.16
N VAL A 88 5.70 -5.03 10.90
CA VAL A 88 6.38 -6.25 10.41
C VAL A 88 5.63 -7.02 9.33
N THR A 89 4.38 -6.68 9.06
CA THR A 89 3.60 -7.30 7.97
C THR A 89 4.08 -6.80 6.61
N CYS A 90 4.41 -5.52 6.52
CA CYS A 90 4.95 -4.90 5.31
C CYS A 90 6.49 -4.93 5.32
N HIS A 91 7.07 -4.64 6.48
CA HIS A 91 8.51 -4.55 6.67
C HIS A 91 9.10 -5.90 7.10
N ILE A 92 9.29 -6.81 6.14
CA ILE A 92 9.84 -8.14 6.36
C ILE A 92 11.37 -8.07 6.27
N GLY A 93 12.07 -8.30 7.40
CA GLY A 93 13.52 -8.26 7.46
C GLY A 93 14.09 -6.87 7.78
N LYS A 94 15.22 -6.51 7.16
CA LYS A 94 15.89 -5.23 7.43
C LYS A 94 15.10 -4.07 6.78
N LEU A 95 14.42 -3.28 7.60
CA LEU A 95 13.75 -2.06 7.17
C LEU A 95 14.73 -1.02 6.64
N TYR A 96 15.88 -0.91 7.30
CA TYR A 96 16.92 0.04 6.95
C TYR A 96 17.47 -0.24 5.56
N GLY A 97 17.24 0.70 4.64
CA GLY A 97 17.66 0.58 3.24
C GLY A 97 16.79 -0.30 2.35
N GLN A 98 15.69 -0.88 2.84
CA GLN A 98 14.76 -1.64 2.03
C GLN A 98 13.81 -0.68 1.29
N LYS A 99 13.80 -0.78 -0.04
CA LYS A 99 12.77 -0.14 -0.86
C LYS A 99 11.58 -1.10 -0.98
N LEU A 100 10.49 -0.80 -0.31
CA LEU A 100 9.24 -1.53 -0.53
C LEU A 100 8.60 -1.09 -1.85
N ALA A 101 8.05 -2.04 -2.58
CA ALA A 101 7.17 -1.74 -3.69
C ALA A 101 5.88 -1.09 -3.16
N MET A 102 5.38 -0.09 -3.88
CA MET A 102 4.23 0.70 -3.47
C MET A 102 2.97 0.36 -4.28
N ASP A 103 3.04 -0.70 -5.10
CA ASP A 103 1.90 -1.18 -5.88
C ASP A 103 1.11 -2.26 -5.12
N CYS A 104 -0.18 -2.32 -5.38
CA CYS A 104 -1.09 -3.25 -4.72
C CYS A 104 -0.71 -4.70 -4.95
N TYR A 105 -0.34 -5.04 -6.19
CA TYR A 105 -0.07 -6.42 -6.60
C TYR A 105 1.10 -7.07 -5.86
N THR A 106 2.17 -6.31 -5.61
CA THR A 106 3.37 -6.87 -4.95
C THR A 106 3.05 -7.45 -3.57
N CYS A 107 2.14 -6.81 -2.84
CA CYS A 107 1.71 -7.29 -1.52
C CYS A 107 0.51 -8.25 -1.62
N HIS A 108 -0.44 -7.98 -2.52
CA HIS A 108 -1.70 -8.71 -2.65
C HIS A 108 -1.70 -9.76 -3.77
N LYS A 109 -0.52 -10.20 -4.23
CA LYS A 109 -0.40 -11.23 -5.28
C LYS A 109 -1.20 -12.50 -4.96
N LYS A 110 -1.16 -12.97 -3.72
CA LYS A 110 -1.89 -14.19 -3.32
C LYS A 110 -3.41 -14.03 -3.42
N ASP A 111 -3.91 -12.84 -3.25
CA ASP A 111 -5.34 -12.55 -3.37
C ASP A 111 -5.73 -12.48 -4.84
N ASP A 112 -4.92 -11.85 -5.69
CA ASP A 112 -5.10 -11.88 -7.15
C ASP A 112 -5.02 -13.29 -7.72
N ASP A 113 -4.06 -14.12 -7.28
CA ASP A 113 -3.91 -15.51 -7.74
C ASP A 113 -5.17 -16.36 -7.47
N LYS A 114 -5.92 -16.07 -6.42
CA LYS A 114 -7.18 -16.76 -6.10
C LYS A 114 -8.35 -16.34 -7.01
N VAL A 115 -8.40 -15.09 -7.40
CA VAL A 115 -9.58 -14.49 -8.05
C VAL A 115 -9.32 -14.22 -9.53
N HIS A 116 -8.35 -13.39 -9.86
CA HIS A 116 -8.10 -12.93 -11.22
C HIS A 116 -6.96 -13.65 -11.94
N ARG A 117 -6.00 -14.21 -11.20
CA ARG A 117 -4.81 -14.89 -11.72
C ARG A 117 -4.07 -14.03 -12.75
N LEU A 118 -3.85 -12.77 -12.40
CA LEU A 118 -3.21 -11.74 -13.23
C LEU A 118 -3.90 -11.44 -14.58
N LYS A 119 -5.08 -11.99 -14.84
CA LYS A 119 -5.79 -11.82 -16.11
C LYS A 119 -6.26 -10.39 -16.35
N LEU A 120 -6.43 -9.60 -15.29
CA LEU A 120 -6.86 -8.19 -15.36
C LEU A 120 -5.69 -7.20 -15.23
N GLY A 121 -4.45 -7.71 -15.24
CA GLY A 121 -3.25 -6.89 -15.04
C GLY A 121 -3.05 -6.47 -13.59
N LYS A 122 -2.15 -5.48 -13.38
CA LYS A 122 -1.71 -5.05 -12.04
C LYS A 122 -2.31 -3.71 -11.58
N LYS A 123 -3.14 -3.07 -12.40
CA LYS A 123 -3.77 -1.78 -12.06
C LYS A 123 -5.06 -2.00 -11.26
N CYS A 124 -4.92 -2.51 -10.06
CA CYS A 124 -6.03 -2.88 -9.19
C CYS A 124 -6.95 -1.68 -8.88
N GLU A 125 -6.36 -0.50 -8.77
CA GLU A 125 -7.03 0.77 -8.51
C GLU A 125 -8.02 1.20 -9.62
N SER A 126 -7.96 0.55 -10.80
CA SER A 126 -8.94 0.79 -11.87
C SER A 126 -10.34 0.29 -11.51
N CYS A 127 -10.43 -0.68 -10.62
CA CYS A 127 -11.69 -1.32 -10.23
C CYS A 127 -11.91 -1.34 -8.73
N HIS A 128 -10.85 -1.33 -7.93
CA HIS A 128 -10.92 -1.45 -6.49
C HIS A 128 -10.44 -0.19 -5.78
N SER A 129 -10.94 0.05 -4.59
CA SER A 129 -10.47 1.12 -3.71
C SER A 129 -9.96 0.57 -2.38
N GLU A 130 -9.01 1.25 -1.76
CA GLU A 130 -8.54 0.90 -0.42
C GLU A 130 -9.63 1.01 0.67
N LYS A 131 -10.66 1.83 0.41
CA LYS A 131 -11.78 2.03 1.35
C LYS A 131 -12.69 0.82 1.39
N ASP A 132 -13.04 0.29 0.22
CA ASP A 132 -13.90 -0.87 0.10
C ASP A 132 -13.45 -1.73 -1.09
N TRP A 133 -12.60 -2.70 -0.79
CA TRP A 133 -12.02 -3.59 -1.78
C TRP A 133 -13.04 -4.49 -2.48
N LYS A 134 -14.13 -4.79 -1.80
CA LYS A 134 -15.17 -5.70 -2.34
C LYS A 134 -16.15 -5.00 -3.27
N LYS A 135 -16.21 -3.69 -3.20
CA LYS A 135 -17.08 -2.90 -4.06
C LYS A 135 -16.29 -2.47 -5.31
N GLU A 136 -16.46 -3.20 -6.38
CA GLU A 136 -15.88 -2.87 -7.66
C GLU A 136 -16.56 -1.62 -8.23
N SER A 137 -15.77 -0.72 -8.81
CA SER A 137 -16.25 0.44 -9.53
C SER A 137 -15.41 0.61 -10.80
N PHE A 138 -16.00 0.34 -11.95
CA PHE A 138 -15.36 0.58 -13.23
C PHE A 138 -16.16 1.61 -14.02
N ASP A 139 -15.49 2.67 -14.46
CA ASP A 139 -16.10 3.71 -15.28
C ASP A 139 -16.02 3.34 -16.76
N HIS A 140 -17.12 2.84 -17.30
CA HIS A 140 -17.24 2.49 -18.72
C HIS A 140 -17.16 3.69 -19.65
N ALA A 141 -17.40 4.93 -19.18
CA ALA A 141 -17.23 6.12 -20.01
C ALA A 141 -15.78 6.26 -20.55
N ARG A 142 -14.83 5.65 -19.85
CA ARG A 142 -13.40 5.62 -20.22
C ARG A 142 -12.99 4.38 -21.03
N SER A 143 -13.94 3.51 -21.33
CA SER A 143 -13.71 2.28 -22.10
C SER A 143 -14.01 2.46 -23.59
N ARG A 144 -13.72 1.43 -24.40
CA ARG A 144 -14.09 1.37 -25.82
C ARG A 144 -15.59 1.25 -26.06
N PHE A 145 -16.37 0.94 -25.01
CA PHE A 145 -17.81 0.80 -25.05
C PHE A 145 -18.44 1.56 -23.87
N PRO A 146 -18.63 2.88 -23.98
CA PRO A 146 -19.38 3.64 -22.99
C PRO A 146 -20.81 3.09 -22.87
N LEU A 147 -21.27 2.87 -21.62
CA LEU A 147 -22.62 2.40 -21.38
C LEU A 147 -23.61 3.56 -21.52
N VAL A 148 -24.49 3.47 -22.52
CA VAL A 148 -25.53 4.45 -22.76
C VAL A 148 -26.92 3.78 -22.81
N GLY A 149 -27.97 4.55 -22.57
CA GLY A 149 -29.33 4.04 -22.58
C GLY A 149 -29.52 2.84 -21.63
N LEU A 150 -30.17 1.80 -22.13
CA LEU A 150 -30.46 0.58 -21.34
C LEU A 150 -29.21 -0.18 -20.91
N HIS A 151 -28.08 0.00 -21.59
CA HIS A 151 -26.83 -0.66 -21.18
C HIS A 151 -26.30 -0.18 -19.82
N GLN A 152 -26.69 1.01 -19.35
CA GLN A 152 -26.28 1.54 -18.02
C GLN A 152 -26.77 0.67 -16.86
N THR A 153 -27.87 -0.04 -17.04
CA THR A 153 -28.51 -0.87 -16.01
C THR A 153 -28.23 -2.35 -16.15
N VAL A 154 -27.42 -2.73 -17.14
CA VAL A 154 -27.11 -4.14 -17.41
C VAL A 154 -26.03 -4.66 -16.43
N ASP A 155 -26.27 -5.81 -15.83
CA ASP A 155 -25.33 -6.48 -14.97
C ASP A 155 -24.02 -6.81 -15.71
N CYS A 156 -22.88 -6.64 -15.04
CA CYS A 156 -21.54 -6.87 -15.60
C CYS A 156 -21.41 -8.22 -16.29
N LYS A 157 -21.95 -9.29 -15.68
CA LYS A 157 -21.90 -10.68 -16.17
C LYS A 157 -22.74 -10.93 -17.43
N LYS A 158 -23.64 -10.03 -17.77
CA LYS A 158 -24.41 -10.15 -19.01
C LYS A 158 -23.54 -9.92 -20.24
N CYS A 159 -22.59 -9.02 -20.13
CA CYS A 159 -21.62 -8.68 -21.18
C CYS A 159 -20.32 -9.47 -21.00
N HIS A 160 -19.78 -9.48 -19.80
CA HIS A 160 -18.52 -10.13 -19.47
C HIS A 160 -18.74 -11.60 -19.08
N LYS A 161 -18.77 -12.50 -20.09
CA LYS A 161 -19.00 -13.94 -19.88
C LYS A 161 -17.79 -14.66 -19.28
N THR A 162 -16.60 -14.09 -19.42
CA THR A 162 -15.35 -14.59 -18.87
C THR A 162 -14.80 -13.62 -17.84
N GLN A 163 -13.78 -14.05 -17.09
CA GLN A 163 -13.04 -13.13 -16.21
C GLN A 163 -12.06 -12.20 -16.97
N LEU A 164 -12.04 -12.29 -18.31
CA LEU A 164 -11.23 -11.44 -19.20
C LEU A 164 -12.10 -10.29 -19.71
N TYR A 165 -12.25 -9.25 -18.92
CA TYR A 165 -13.14 -8.12 -19.24
C TYR A 165 -12.78 -7.39 -20.54
N PHE A 166 -11.51 -7.42 -20.95
CA PHE A 166 -11.05 -6.79 -22.20
C PHE A 166 -11.35 -7.57 -23.48
N ASP A 167 -11.75 -8.86 -23.38
CA ASP A 167 -12.11 -9.70 -24.53
C ASP A 167 -13.58 -9.53 -24.97
N THR A 168 -14.34 -8.69 -24.28
CA THR A 168 -15.73 -8.45 -24.60
C THR A 168 -15.84 -7.65 -25.91
N PRO A 169 -16.57 -8.16 -26.93
CA PRO A 169 -16.85 -7.41 -28.15
C PRO A 169 -17.53 -6.09 -27.84
N SER A 170 -17.22 -5.07 -28.64
CA SER A 170 -17.81 -3.72 -28.50
C SER A 170 -18.78 -3.35 -29.64
N ASP A 171 -18.97 -4.24 -30.61
CA ASP A 171 -19.94 -4.03 -31.71
C ASP A 171 -21.31 -4.57 -31.34
N CYS A 172 -22.36 -3.92 -31.86
CA CYS A 172 -23.77 -4.22 -31.57
C CYS A 172 -24.11 -5.65 -31.97
N TYR A 173 -23.67 -6.07 -33.16
CA TYR A 173 -24.07 -7.33 -33.75
C TYR A 173 -23.56 -8.55 -32.95
N SER A 174 -22.36 -8.47 -32.38
CA SER A 174 -21.80 -9.57 -31.57
C SER A 174 -22.66 -9.95 -30.38
N CYS A 175 -23.40 -9.01 -29.82
CA CYS A 175 -24.32 -9.25 -28.71
C CYS A 175 -25.75 -9.45 -29.16
N HIS A 176 -26.22 -8.67 -30.15
CA HIS A 176 -27.62 -8.61 -30.61
C HIS A 176 -27.89 -9.41 -31.88
N LYS A 177 -27.05 -10.38 -32.23
CA LYS A 177 -27.22 -11.22 -33.44
C LYS A 177 -28.58 -11.91 -33.51
N LYS A 178 -29.12 -12.38 -32.38
CA LYS A 178 -30.44 -13.06 -32.34
C LYS A 178 -31.57 -12.09 -32.61
N ASP A 179 -31.42 -10.84 -32.15
CA ASP A 179 -32.42 -9.80 -32.36
C ASP A 179 -32.43 -9.38 -33.85
N ASP A 180 -31.26 -9.23 -34.46
CA ASP A 180 -31.10 -8.97 -35.87
C ASP A 180 -31.67 -10.12 -36.75
N ASP A 181 -31.37 -11.39 -36.39
CA ASP A 181 -31.91 -12.57 -37.07
C ASP A 181 -33.45 -12.55 -37.06
N LYS A 182 -34.06 -12.16 -35.94
CA LYS A 182 -35.50 -12.11 -35.76
C LYS A 182 -36.14 -10.94 -36.51
N ALA A 183 -35.58 -9.75 -36.38
CA ALA A 183 -36.15 -8.52 -36.90
C ALA A 183 -35.84 -8.27 -38.38
N HIS A 184 -34.58 -8.42 -38.77
CA HIS A 184 -34.08 -8.03 -40.08
C HIS A 184 -33.68 -9.23 -40.98
N LYS A 185 -33.65 -10.43 -40.43
CA LYS A 185 -33.25 -11.65 -41.17
C LYS A 185 -31.85 -11.50 -41.83
N ARG A 186 -30.94 -10.74 -41.19
CA ARG A 186 -29.58 -10.39 -41.64
C ARG A 186 -29.52 -9.61 -42.97
N ARG A 187 -30.57 -8.92 -43.35
CA ARG A 187 -30.65 -8.23 -44.67
C ARG A 187 -30.02 -6.84 -44.65
N LEU A 188 -29.85 -6.22 -43.47
CA LEU A 188 -29.44 -4.80 -43.36
C LEU A 188 -27.94 -4.63 -43.03
N GLY A 189 -27.17 -5.72 -42.93
CA GLY A 189 -25.75 -5.64 -42.59
C GLY A 189 -25.52 -5.50 -41.08
N LYS A 190 -24.27 -5.16 -40.68
CA LYS A 190 -23.85 -5.14 -39.27
C LYS A 190 -23.62 -3.73 -38.69
N LYS A 191 -23.83 -2.68 -39.48
CA LYS A 191 -23.68 -1.28 -39.04
C LYS A 191 -24.97 -0.78 -38.41
N CYS A 192 -25.30 -1.31 -37.25
CA CYS A 192 -26.57 -1.04 -36.55
C CYS A 192 -26.72 0.43 -36.18
N GLU A 193 -25.61 1.10 -35.85
CA GLU A 193 -25.53 2.51 -35.48
C GLU A 193 -25.97 3.47 -36.60
N SER A 194 -26.10 2.98 -37.85
CA SER A 194 -26.62 3.79 -38.97
C SER A 194 -28.11 4.07 -38.86
N CYS A 195 -28.84 3.25 -38.11
CA CYS A 195 -30.30 3.34 -38.00
C CYS A 195 -30.78 3.34 -36.53
N HIS A 196 -29.96 2.88 -35.61
CA HIS A 196 -30.30 2.78 -34.20
C HIS A 196 -29.38 3.65 -33.36
N ASN A 197 -29.92 4.34 -32.36
CA ASN A 197 -29.21 5.15 -31.38
C ASN A 197 -29.12 4.44 -30.03
#